data_e81d0d1bc5074ef168010498073debfe
#
_entry.id   e81d0d1bc5074ef168010498073debfe
#
_cell.length_a   1.000
_cell.length_b   1.000
_cell.length_c   1.000
_cell.angle_alpha   90.00
_cell.angle_beta   90.00
_cell.angle_gamma   90.00
#
_symmetry.space_group_name_H-M   'P 1'
#
loop_
_entity.id
_entity.type
_entity.pdbx_description
1 polymer ?
#
loop_
_entity_poly.entity_id
_entity_poly.type
_entity_poly.pdbx_seq_one_letter_code
_entity_poly.pdbx_strand_id
1 'polypeptide(L)'
;MKKFLTVLLMLTLVLSLVACGEKFDPSAKSEGVMTYADFEAAALETEVVIEGFVQASQKYSAEYGNTSLYLQDPDGAYFVYRLACSAEDAAKFVPGTRVKITGYKAEWSGEVEIIDATFEILEGTWVAEAMDVTSILASDDLIKNQNKFVSFKGMKVEASKDANGNDVPFLYSWDGSGDVGSDLYFNVSVNGATYNFTVETDLCGADSDVYKAVQALQIGDVIDLEGFLYWYNGANPHITSVVVK
;
A
#
# COMPACT_ATOMS: atom_id res chain seq x y z
N MET A 1 57.90 -25.64 59.18
CA MET A 1 57.46 -26.11 57.89
C MET A 1 56.15 -25.33 57.54
N LYS A 2 56.26 -24.25 56.80
CA LYS A 2 55.17 -23.40 56.46
C LYS A 2 54.80 -23.69 54.99
N LYS A 3 53.57 -24.16 54.73
CA LYS A 3 53.03 -24.40 53.38
C LYS A 3 52.49 -23.08 52.82
N PHE A 4 53.08 -22.55 51.75
CA PHE A 4 52.57 -21.45 51.00
C PHE A 4 51.52 -21.99 50.05
N LEU A 5 50.28 -21.48 50.19
CA LEU A 5 49.17 -21.75 49.29
C LEU A 5 49.09 -20.59 48.29
N THR A 6 49.47 -20.81 47.03
CA THR A 6 49.42 -19.84 45.97
C THR A 6 48.01 -19.90 45.37
N VAL A 7 47.23 -18.88 45.61
CA VAL A 7 45.91 -18.69 44.97
C VAL A 7 46.15 -18.03 43.61
N LEU A 8 45.93 -18.80 42.54
CA LEU A 8 45.95 -18.30 41.17
C LEU A 8 44.58 -17.66 40.84
N LEU A 9 44.53 -16.34 40.83
CA LEU A 9 43.36 -15.58 40.45
C LEU A 9 43.24 -15.55 38.90
N MET A 10 42.40 -16.43 38.33
CA MET A 10 42.03 -16.34 36.90
C MET A 10 41.07 -15.16 36.69
N LEU A 11 41.61 -14.11 36.11
CA LEU A 11 40.81 -12.95 35.62
C LEU A 11 40.20 -13.36 34.30
N THR A 12 38.97 -13.85 34.31
CA THR A 12 38.17 -14.06 33.08
C THR A 12 37.72 -12.71 32.54
N LEU A 13 38.43 -12.25 31.50
CA LEU A 13 38.03 -11.08 30.71
C LEU A 13 36.82 -11.49 29.88
N VAL A 14 35.62 -11.16 30.33
CA VAL A 14 34.40 -11.26 29.52
C VAL A 14 34.45 -10.13 28.50
N LEU A 15 34.93 -10.41 27.30
CA LEU A 15 34.67 -9.55 26.13
C LEU A 15 33.18 -9.61 25.85
N SER A 16 32.44 -8.63 26.34
CA SER A 16 31.11 -8.32 25.80
C SER A 16 31.31 -7.82 24.37
N LEU A 17 31.14 -8.72 23.41
CA LEU A 17 30.89 -8.36 22.04
C LEU A 17 29.56 -7.57 22.04
N VAL A 18 29.66 -6.25 22.12
CA VAL A 18 28.56 -5.37 21.69
C VAL A 18 28.49 -5.58 20.19
N ALA A 19 27.63 -6.53 19.76
CA ALA A 19 27.17 -6.57 18.38
C ALA A 19 26.44 -5.26 18.16
N CYS A 20 27.14 -4.29 17.55
CA CYS A 20 26.51 -3.16 16.91
C CYS A 20 25.75 -3.78 15.73
N GLY A 21 24.50 -4.19 15.94
CA GLY A 21 23.63 -4.62 14.86
C GLY A 21 23.56 -3.45 13.87
N GLU A 22 23.98 -3.68 12.64
CA GLU A 22 23.75 -2.70 11.58
C GLU A 22 22.29 -2.36 11.60
N LYS A 23 22.00 -1.05 11.63
CA LYS A 23 20.63 -0.56 11.63
C LYS A 23 20.04 -0.97 10.29
N PHE A 24 18.94 -1.72 10.30
CA PHE A 24 18.25 -2.13 9.07
C PHE A 24 17.98 -0.91 8.19
N ASP A 25 18.40 -0.98 6.93
CA ASP A 25 18.18 0.07 5.91
C ASP A 25 17.10 -0.42 4.95
N PRO A 26 15.90 0.19 4.96
CA PRO A 26 14.81 -0.23 4.09
C PRO A 26 15.06 0.05 2.61
N SER A 27 16.02 0.91 2.25
CA SER A 27 16.41 1.17 0.85
C SER A 27 17.43 0.16 0.31
N ALA A 28 18.07 -0.63 1.19
CA ALA A 28 19.02 -1.64 0.76
C ALA A 28 18.34 -2.79 0.01
N LYS A 29 18.81 -3.07 -1.20
CA LYS A 29 18.32 -4.17 -2.07
C LYS A 29 19.26 -5.36 -2.02
N SER A 30 18.70 -6.57 -2.12
CA SER A 30 19.48 -7.79 -2.31
C SER A 30 20.12 -7.84 -3.71
N GLU A 31 21.14 -8.68 -3.86
CA GLU A 31 21.78 -8.89 -5.16
C GLU A 31 20.76 -9.37 -6.22
N GLY A 32 20.80 -8.78 -7.41
CA GLY A 32 19.93 -9.12 -8.54
C GLY A 32 18.52 -8.51 -8.46
N VAL A 33 18.24 -7.67 -7.45
CA VAL A 33 16.99 -6.92 -7.34
C VAL A 33 17.12 -5.57 -8.03
N MET A 34 16.11 -5.19 -8.80
CA MET A 34 16.03 -3.91 -9.51
C MET A 34 15.86 -2.75 -8.51
N THR A 35 16.47 -1.61 -8.83
CA THR A 35 16.06 -0.33 -8.23
C THR A 35 14.68 0.07 -8.74
N TYR A 36 13.99 0.99 -8.06
CA TYR A 36 12.72 1.51 -8.57
C TYR A 36 12.88 2.17 -9.95
N ALA A 37 13.98 2.89 -10.17
CA ALA A 37 14.28 3.50 -11.47
C ALA A 37 14.48 2.45 -12.59
N ASP A 38 15.11 1.32 -12.28
CA ASP A 38 15.26 0.22 -13.24
C ASP A 38 13.89 -0.42 -13.56
N PHE A 39 13.03 -0.58 -12.54
CA PHE A 39 11.65 -1.06 -12.71
C PHE A 39 10.84 -0.09 -13.57
N GLU A 40 10.90 1.23 -13.31
CA GLU A 40 10.21 2.22 -14.14
C GLU A 40 10.66 2.15 -15.60
N ALA A 41 11.98 2.02 -15.84
CA ALA A 41 12.56 1.95 -17.18
C ALA A 41 12.33 0.61 -17.90
N ALA A 42 12.00 -0.47 -17.17
CA ALA A 42 11.76 -1.78 -17.77
C ALA A 42 10.53 -1.73 -18.71
N ALA A 43 10.66 -2.38 -19.88
CA ALA A 43 9.54 -2.48 -20.81
C ALA A 43 8.40 -3.35 -20.24
N LEU A 44 7.19 -3.12 -20.73
CA LEU A 44 6.07 -4.03 -20.45
C LEU A 44 6.39 -5.44 -20.95
N GLU A 45 5.80 -6.45 -20.34
CA GLU A 45 6.01 -7.88 -20.60
C GLU A 45 7.44 -8.37 -20.28
N THR A 46 8.25 -7.57 -19.57
CA THR A 46 9.59 -7.94 -19.11
C THR A 46 9.51 -8.55 -17.71
N GLU A 47 10.28 -9.61 -17.48
CA GLU A 47 10.47 -10.16 -16.14
C GLU A 47 11.17 -9.13 -15.25
N VAL A 48 10.63 -8.90 -14.07
CA VAL A 48 11.15 -7.97 -13.07
C VAL A 48 11.36 -8.68 -11.75
N VAL A 49 12.40 -8.27 -11.02
CA VAL A 49 12.69 -8.73 -9.66
C VAL A 49 12.77 -7.50 -8.76
N ILE A 50 11.84 -7.35 -7.85
CA ILE A 50 11.78 -6.21 -6.93
C ILE A 50 11.76 -6.68 -5.48
N GLU A 51 12.12 -5.80 -4.58
CA GLU A 51 11.88 -5.92 -3.15
C GLU A 51 11.11 -4.69 -2.66
N GLY A 52 10.15 -4.93 -1.81
CA GLY A 52 9.34 -3.90 -1.17
C GLY A 52 8.76 -4.40 0.14
N PHE A 53 8.05 -3.50 0.82
CA PHE A 53 7.36 -3.80 2.07
C PHE A 53 5.87 -3.72 1.83
N VAL A 54 5.13 -4.71 2.27
CA VAL A 54 3.68 -4.71 2.22
C VAL A 54 3.17 -3.48 2.96
N GLN A 55 2.36 -2.66 2.30
CA GLN A 55 1.63 -1.57 2.93
C GLN A 55 0.17 -1.96 3.16
N ALA A 56 -0.39 -2.73 2.25
CA ALA A 56 -1.69 -3.37 2.38
C ALA A 56 -1.77 -4.60 1.49
N SER A 57 -2.69 -5.51 1.83
CA SER A 57 -3.07 -6.65 1.01
C SER A 57 -4.58 -6.67 0.83
N GLN A 58 -5.05 -7.03 -0.36
CA GLN A 58 -6.44 -7.32 -0.59
C GLN A 58 -6.84 -8.63 0.11
N LYS A 59 -8.13 -8.84 0.28
CA LYS A 59 -8.68 -10.08 0.83
C LYS A 59 -8.23 -11.28 -0.01
N TYR A 60 -7.74 -12.33 0.68
CA TYR A 60 -7.41 -13.59 0.02
C TYR A 60 -8.63 -14.18 -0.68
N SER A 61 -8.50 -14.48 -1.95
CA SER A 61 -9.49 -15.21 -2.73
C SER A 61 -9.26 -16.72 -2.62
N ALA A 62 -10.12 -17.41 -1.86
CA ALA A 62 -10.04 -18.87 -1.77
C ALA A 62 -10.44 -19.57 -3.08
N GLU A 63 -11.22 -18.91 -3.92
CA GLU A 63 -11.61 -19.42 -5.23
C GLU A 63 -10.45 -19.47 -6.21
N TYR A 64 -9.62 -18.42 -6.21
CA TYR A 64 -8.50 -18.27 -7.15
C TYR A 64 -7.13 -18.56 -6.52
N GLY A 65 -7.05 -18.74 -5.21
CA GLY A 65 -5.80 -19.00 -4.50
C GLY A 65 -4.80 -17.84 -4.60
N ASN A 66 -5.26 -16.60 -4.46
CA ASN A 66 -4.40 -15.43 -4.62
C ASN A 66 -4.83 -14.24 -3.76
N THR A 67 -3.97 -13.23 -3.70
CA THR A 67 -4.24 -11.89 -3.16
C THR A 67 -3.49 -10.85 -3.98
N SER A 68 -3.89 -9.58 -3.92
CA SER A 68 -3.09 -8.47 -4.49
C SER A 68 -2.43 -7.68 -3.37
N LEU A 69 -1.26 -7.11 -3.66
CA LEU A 69 -0.44 -6.40 -2.67
C LEU A 69 -0.12 -4.99 -3.14
N TYR A 70 -0.26 -4.03 -2.24
CA TYR A 70 0.37 -2.72 -2.33
C TYR A 70 1.71 -2.79 -1.61
N LEU A 71 2.79 -2.68 -2.36
CA LEU A 71 4.16 -2.69 -1.86
C LEU A 71 4.78 -1.32 -2.01
N GLN A 72 5.61 -0.93 -1.07
CA GLN A 72 6.40 0.31 -1.16
C GLN A 72 7.75 0.11 -0.50
N ASP A 73 8.75 0.80 -1.00
CA ASP A 73 10.04 1.04 -0.38
C ASP A 73 10.32 2.56 -0.34
N PRO A 74 11.44 3.05 0.23
CA PRO A 74 11.75 4.48 0.24
C PRO A 74 11.84 5.14 -1.14
N ASP A 75 12.12 4.38 -2.19
CA ASP A 75 12.34 4.91 -3.55
C ASP A 75 11.05 4.91 -4.39
N GLY A 76 10.17 3.91 -4.20
CA GLY A 76 8.97 3.81 -5.00
C GLY A 76 7.94 2.81 -4.50
N ALA A 77 6.90 2.59 -5.29
CA ALA A 77 5.81 1.69 -4.94
C ALA A 77 5.40 0.80 -6.12
N TYR A 78 4.83 -0.36 -5.78
CA TYR A 78 4.47 -1.39 -6.73
C TYR A 78 3.11 -1.96 -6.39
N PHE A 79 2.31 -2.29 -7.39
CA PHE A 79 1.11 -3.08 -7.24
C PHE A 79 1.35 -4.49 -7.80
N VAL A 80 1.15 -5.51 -6.97
CA VAL A 80 1.26 -6.91 -7.39
C VAL A 80 -0.14 -7.48 -7.51
N TYR A 81 -0.57 -7.72 -8.74
CA TYR A 81 -1.92 -8.15 -9.03
C TYR A 81 -2.03 -9.68 -8.97
N ARG A 82 -3.00 -10.16 -8.18
CA ARG A 82 -3.35 -11.59 -8.04
C ARG A 82 -2.15 -12.51 -7.80
N LEU A 83 -1.29 -12.14 -6.85
CA LEU A 83 -0.18 -12.98 -6.41
C LEU A 83 -0.69 -14.35 -5.93
N ALA A 84 -0.29 -15.41 -6.62
CA ALA A 84 -0.64 -16.77 -6.25
C ALA A 84 0.00 -17.15 -4.91
N CYS A 85 -0.80 -17.56 -3.93
CA CYS A 85 -0.33 -17.93 -2.60
C CYS A 85 -1.32 -18.83 -1.89
N SER A 86 -0.89 -19.45 -0.79
CA SER A 86 -1.79 -20.13 0.16
C SER A 86 -2.49 -19.13 1.08
N ALA A 87 -3.60 -19.53 1.71
CA ALA A 87 -4.25 -18.73 2.75
C ALA A 87 -3.31 -18.46 3.95
N GLU A 88 -2.41 -19.43 4.25
CA GLU A 88 -1.40 -19.27 5.31
C GLU A 88 -0.37 -18.19 4.95
N ASP A 89 0.06 -18.12 3.69
CA ASP A 89 0.99 -17.10 3.23
C ASP A 89 0.32 -15.74 3.12
N ALA A 90 -0.92 -15.67 2.63
CA ALA A 90 -1.70 -14.44 2.59
C ALA A 90 -1.84 -13.79 3.97
N ALA A 91 -1.99 -14.58 5.03
CA ALA A 91 -2.06 -14.09 6.40
C ALA A 91 -0.74 -13.48 6.91
N LYS A 92 0.38 -13.69 6.21
CA LYS A 92 1.70 -13.11 6.53
C LYS A 92 1.92 -11.76 5.85
N PHE A 93 1.14 -11.42 4.83
CA PHE A 93 1.25 -10.15 4.11
C PHE A 93 0.58 -9.00 4.89
N VAL A 94 1.14 -8.72 6.06
CA VAL A 94 0.72 -7.61 6.92
C VAL A 94 1.59 -6.37 6.70
N PRO A 95 1.13 -5.15 7.01
CA PRO A 95 1.94 -3.94 6.87
C PRO A 95 3.32 -4.08 7.50
N GLY A 96 4.34 -3.74 6.72
CA GLY A 96 5.75 -3.83 7.11
C GLY A 96 6.45 -5.13 6.72
N THR A 97 5.75 -6.18 6.29
CA THR A 97 6.38 -7.43 5.83
C THR A 97 7.23 -7.16 4.59
N ARG A 98 8.53 -7.48 4.64
CA ARG A 98 9.42 -7.39 3.48
C ARG A 98 9.24 -8.59 2.57
N VAL A 99 9.07 -8.34 1.29
CA VAL A 99 8.92 -9.38 0.27
C VAL A 99 9.81 -9.10 -0.93
N LYS A 100 10.33 -10.18 -1.52
CA LYS A 100 10.92 -10.17 -2.84
C LYS A 100 9.91 -10.76 -3.82
N ILE A 101 9.67 -10.07 -4.91
CA ILE A 101 8.71 -10.45 -5.94
C ILE A 101 9.45 -10.67 -7.25
N THR A 102 9.17 -11.77 -7.92
CA THR A 102 9.58 -12.04 -9.29
C THR A 102 8.34 -12.24 -10.13
N GLY A 103 8.15 -11.47 -11.19
CA GLY A 103 6.97 -11.52 -12.04
C GLY A 103 7.17 -10.71 -13.31
N TYR A 104 6.10 -10.37 -14.01
CA TYR A 104 6.16 -9.63 -15.27
C TYR A 104 5.52 -8.26 -15.10
N LYS A 105 6.21 -7.20 -15.57
CA LYS A 105 5.65 -5.86 -15.61
C LYS A 105 4.53 -5.80 -16.63
N ALA A 106 3.36 -5.36 -16.21
CA ALA A 106 2.19 -5.20 -17.06
C ALA A 106 1.55 -3.82 -16.86
N GLU A 107 0.59 -3.48 -17.70
CA GLU A 107 -0.23 -2.29 -17.56
C GLU A 107 -1.69 -2.64 -17.80
N TRP A 108 -2.56 -2.18 -16.92
CA TRP A 108 -4.01 -2.29 -17.05
C TRP A 108 -4.66 -0.91 -16.91
N SER A 109 -5.20 -0.36 -18.00
CA SER A 109 -5.88 0.95 -17.99
C SER A 109 -5.06 2.10 -17.39
N GLY A 110 -3.72 2.06 -17.56
CA GLY A 110 -2.76 3.01 -17.02
C GLY A 110 -2.21 2.65 -15.66
N GLU A 111 -2.72 1.60 -15.00
CA GLU A 111 -2.11 1.04 -13.79
C GLU A 111 -0.92 0.16 -14.16
N VAL A 112 0.27 0.49 -13.65
CA VAL A 112 1.47 -0.35 -13.81
C VAL A 112 1.49 -1.38 -12.68
N GLU A 113 1.40 -2.64 -13.07
CA GLU A 113 1.29 -3.76 -12.14
C GLU A 113 2.33 -4.85 -12.42
N ILE A 114 2.53 -5.75 -11.45
CA ILE A 114 3.33 -6.96 -11.61
C ILE A 114 2.37 -8.15 -11.59
N ILE A 115 2.38 -8.94 -12.65
CA ILE A 115 1.51 -10.11 -12.83
C ILE A 115 2.31 -11.41 -12.87
N ASP A 116 1.63 -12.55 -12.79
CA ASP A 116 2.20 -13.90 -12.81
C ASP A 116 3.38 -14.04 -11.85
N ALA A 117 3.22 -13.44 -10.67
CA ALA A 117 4.28 -13.26 -9.72
C ALA A 117 4.45 -14.43 -8.75
N THR A 118 5.68 -14.63 -8.31
CA THR A 118 6.09 -15.45 -7.18
C THR A 118 6.70 -14.56 -6.10
N PHE A 119 6.80 -15.05 -4.86
CA PHE A 119 7.30 -14.27 -3.75
C PHE A 119 8.25 -15.06 -2.84
N GLU A 120 9.05 -14.30 -2.10
CA GLU A 120 9.85 -14.75 -0.97
C GLU A 120 9.66 -13.74 0.18
N ILE A 121 9.35 -14.21 1.38
CA ILE A 121 9.28 -13.36 2.58
C ILE A 121 10.68 -13.22 3.15
N LEU A 122 11.11 -11.99 3.38
CA LEU A 122 12.45 -11.64 3.84
C LEU A 122 12.42 -11.06 5.26
N GLU A 123 13.59 -11.05 5.92
CA GLU A 123 13.76 -10.34 7.19
C GLU A 123 13.76 -8.83 6.99
N GLY A 124 13.35 -8.11 8.03
CA GLY A 124 13.26 -6.65 8.05
C GLY A 124 11.81 -6.17 7.98
N THR A 125 11.59 -4.96 8.43
CA THR A 125 10.26 -4.34 8.44
C THR A 125 10.36 -2.84 8.22
N TRP A 126 9.40 -2.30 7.45
CA TRP A 126 9.24 -0.87 7.24
C TRP A 126 7.82 -0.56 6.76
N VAL A 127 7.26 0.54 7.23
CA VAL A 127 5.94 1.05 6.83
C VAL A 127 6.12 2.49 6.35
N ALA A 128 5.52 2.83 5.22
CA ALA A 128 5.54 4.16 4.67
C ALA A 128 4.68 5.13 5.48
N GLU A 129 5.09 6.39 5.55
CA GLU A 129 4.22 7.49 5.94
C GLU A 129 3.46 7.99 4.71
N ALA A 130 2.19 8.38 4.90
CA ALA A 130 1.37 8.88 3.80
C ALA A 130 1.93 10.22 3.25
N MET A 131 2.29 10.22 1.98
CA MET A 131 2.79 11.42 1.30
C MET A 131 1.61 12.33 0.91
N ASP A 132 1.63 13.60 1.34
CA ASP A 132 0.61 14.56 0.93
C ASP A 132 0.76 14.94 -0.56
N VAL A 133 -0.21 14.54 -1.37
CA VAL A 133 -0.27 14.83 -2.82
C VAL A 133 -1.35 15.84 -3.20
N THR A 134 -2.00 16.47 -2.22
CA THR A 134 -3.12 17.40 -2.44
C THR A 134 -2.75 18.52 -3.41
N SER A 135 -1.54 19.09 -3.29
CA SER A 135 -1.10 20.20 -4.13
C SER A 135 -0.77 19.82 -5.58
N ILE A 136 -0.48 18.55 -5.84
CA ILE A 136 -0.10 18.04 -7.17
C ILE A 136 -1.23 17.20 -7.82
N LEU A 137 -2.40 17.13 -7.20
CA LEU A 137 -3.51 16.29 -7.66
C LEU A 137 -3.97 16.62 -9.09
N ALA A 138 -3.83 17.88 -9.52
CA ALA A 138 -4.14 18.34 -10.88
C ALA A 138 -2.93 18.33 -11.83
N SER A 139 -1.76 17.87 -11.37
CA SER A 139 -0.52 17.88 -12.14
C SER A 139 -0.29 16.58 -12.89
N ASP A 140 0.29 16.65 -14.08
CA ASP A 140 0.77 15.48 -14.82
C ASP A 140 1.87 14.71 -14.04
N ASP A 141 2.51 15.34 -13.05
CA ASP A 141 3.51 14.69 -12.19
C ASP A 141 2.88 13.74 -11.16
N LEU A 142 1.55 13.77 -10.98
CA LEU A 142 0.89 12.88 -10.03
C LEU A 142 1.17 11.40 -10.33
N ILE A 143 1.20 11.01 -11.61
CA ILE A 143 1.45 9.63 -12.05
C ILE A 143 2.79 9.07 -11.55
N LYS A 144 3.80 9.92 -11.29
CA LYS A 144 5.09 9.50 -10.75
C LYS A 144 5.00 8.97 -9.32
N ASN A 145 3.84 9.12 -8.68
CA ASN A 145 3.56 8.63 -7.34
C ASN A 145 2.55 7.47 -7.35
N GLN A 146 2.32 6.86 -8.52
CA GLN A 146 1.44 5.70 -8.66
C GLN A 146 1.80 4.62 -7.63
N ASN A 147 0.78 3.99 -7.06
CA ASN A 147 0.85 2.95 -6.03
C ASN A 147 1.38 3.37 -4.66
N LYS A 148 1.92 4.58 -4.50
CA LYS A 148 2.37 5.05 -3.18
C LYS A 148 1.21 5.21 -2.21
N PHE A 149 1.52 5.02 -0.93
CA PHE A 149 0.65 5.42 0.16
C PHE A 149 0.67 6.94 0.27
N VAL A 150 -0.50 7.55 0.10
CA VAL A 150 -0.66 9.01 -0.04
C VAL A 150 -1.75 9.55 0.86
N SER A 151 -1.73 10.86 1.08
CA SER A 151 -2.80 11.60 1.77
C SER A 151 -3.32 12.75 0.93
N PHE A 152 -4.59 13.10 1.18
CA PHE A 152 -5.31 14.21 0.57
C PHE A 152 -5.93 15.04 1.69
N LYS A 153 -5.64 16.33 1.73
CA LYS A 153 -6.03 17.21 2.84
C LYS A 153 -7.09 18.23 2.44
N GLY A 154 -8.08 18.41 3.32
CA GLY A 154 -9.11 19.44 3.13
C GLY A 154 -9.98 19.24 1.90
N MET A 155 -10.24 18.00 1.52
CA MET A 155 -11.09 17.65 0.39
C MET A 155 -12.56 17.89 0.78
N LYS A 156 -13.33 18.54 -0.10
CA LYS A 156 -14.77 18.77 0.12
C LYS A 156 -15.57 17.68 -0.59
N VAL A 157 -16.48 17.04 0.13
CA VAL A 157 -17.40 16.03 -0.44
C VAL A 157 -18.38 16.71 -1.39
N GLU A 158 -18.41 16.25 -2.63
CA GLU A 158 -19.32 16.72 -3.68
C GLU A 158 -20.41 15.66 -3.98
N ALA A 159 -21.50 16.12 -4.58
CA ALA A 159 -22.60 15.23 -4.93
C ALA A 159 -22.21 14.23 -6.02
N SER A 160 -22.62 12.98 -5.84
CA SER A 160 -22.77 11.97 -6.89
C SER A 160 -24.23 11.84 -7.29
N LYS A 161 -24.55 11.31 -8.46
CA LYS A 161 -25.92 11.02 -8.89
C LYS A 161 -26.22 9.54 -8.76
N ASP A 162 -27.23 9.20 -7.95
CA ASP A 162 -27.73 7.82 -7.88
C ASP A 162 -28.47 7.40 -9.16
N ALA A 163 -28.88 6.14 -9.26
CA ALA A 163 -29.62 5.61 -10.41
C ALA A 163 -30.98 6.33 -10.68
N ASN A 164 -31.53 7.06 -9.68
CA ASN A 164 -32.77 7.84 -9.79
C ASN A 164 -32.48 9.31 -10.10
N GLY A 165 -31.21 9.73 -10.20
CA GLY A 165 -30.79 11.09 -10.44
C GLY A 165 -30.74 11.97 -9.17
N ASN A 166 -30.89 11.43 -8.00
CA ASN A 166 -30.79 12.18 -6.74
C ASN A 166 -29.32 12.47 -6.39
N ASP A 167 -29.11 13.59 -5.70
CA ASP A 167 -27.82 13.93 -5.13
C ASP A 167 -27.56 13.09 -3.87
N VAL A 168 -26.45 12.34 -3.87
CA VAL A 168 -25.99 11.50 -2.77
C VAL A 168 -24.50 11.72 -2.52
N PRO A 169 -24.00 11.54 -1.28
CA PRO A 169 -22.59 11.78 -0.98
C PRO A 169 -21.65 10.68 -1.50
N PHE A 170 -22.16 9.49 -1.79
CA PHE A 170 -21.41 8.35 -2.35
C PHE A 170 -22.34 7.43 -3.13
N LEU A 171 -21.77 6.50 -3.89
CA LEU A 171 -22.46 5.43 -4.62
C LEU A 171 -21.98 4.07 -4.15
N TYR A 172 -22.88 3.09 -4.12
CA TYR A 172 -22.52 1.68 -4.13
C TYR A 172 -22.31 1.25 -5.59
N SER A 173 -21.13 0.73 -5.91
CA SER A 173 -20.62 0.52 -7.26
C SER A 173 -20.46 1.84 -8.06
N TRP A 174 -19.64 1.80 -9.10
CA TRP A 174 -19.26 2.97 -9.91
C TRP A 174 -20.43 3.67 -10.59
N ASP A 175 -21.49 2.94 -10.89
CA ASP A 175 -22.70 3.41 -11.57
C ASP A 175 -23.92 3.58 -10.64
N GLY A 176 -23.73 3.34 -9.32
CA GLY A 176 -24.79 3.41 -8.33
C GLY A 176 -25.77 2.23 -8.35
N SER A 177 -25.47 1.14 -9.08
CA SER A 177 -26.31 -0.06 -9.15
C SER A 177 -26.07 -1.08 -8.03
N GLY A 178 -25.04 -0.86 -7.19
CA GLY A 178 -24.65 -1.77 -6.12
C GLY A 178 -25.50 -1.61 -4.85
N ASP A 179 -25.24 -2.52 -3.92
CA ASP A 179 -25.86 -2.57 -2.60
C ASP A 179 -24.77 -2.52 -1.50
N VAL A 180 -25.17 -2.54 -0.24
CA VAL A 180 -24.26 -2.66 0.92
C VAL A 180 -23.37 -3.87 0.73
N GLY A 181 -22.06 -3.65 0.77
CA GLY A 181 -21.05 -4.66 0.50
C GLY A 181 -20.37 -4.52 -0.87
N SER A 182 -20.89 -3.64 -1.74
CA SER A 182 -20.18 -3.22 -2.94
C SER A 182 -19.15 -2.14 -2.61
N ASP A 183 -18.19 -1.92 -3.52
CA ASP A 183 -17.25 -0.80 -3.42
C ASP A 183 -17.99 0.53 -3.34
N LEU A 184 -17.40 1.48 -2.61
CA LEU A 184 -17.96 2.83 -2.48
C LEU A 184 -17.20 3.79 -3.39
N TYR A 185 -17.94 4.58 -4.15
CA TYR A 185 -17.42 5.64 -5.01
C TYR A 185 -17.94 6.99 -4.53
N PHE A 186 -17.08 7.96 -4.34
CA PHE A 186 -17.48 9.28 -3.87
C PHE A 186 -16.66 10.38 -4.52
N ASN A 187 -17.31 11.51 -4.74
CA ASN A 187 -16.68 12.67 -5.36
C ASN A 187 -16.18 13.62 -4.28
N VAL A 188 -14.98 14.11 -4.46
CA VAL A 188 -14.36 15.15 -3.61
C VAL A 188 -13.76 16.25 -4.46
N SER A 189 -13.75 17.46 -3.96
CA SER A 189 -13.15 18.60 -4.66
C SER A 189 -12.09 19.31 -3.83
N VAL A 190 -11.10 19.85 -4.53
CA VAL A 190 -10.11 20.77 -4.00
C VAL A 190 -9.64 21.71 -5.10
N ASN A 191 -9.38 22.98 -4.78
CA ASN A 191 -8.89 23.99 -5.74
C ASN A 191 -9.78 24.13 -7.01
N GLY A 192 -11.07 23.86 -6.91
CA GLY A 192 -12.03 23.98 -8.00
C GLY A 192 -12.08 22.81 -8.98
N ALA A 193 -11.35 21.73 -8.72
CA ALA A 193 -11.42 20.49 -9.47
C ALA A 193 -12.07 19.38 -8.63
N THR A 194 -12.80 18.48 -9.28
CA THR A 194 -13.49 17.33 -8.66
C THR A 194 -12.80 16.03 -9.08
N TYR A 195 -12.66 15.14 -8.12
CA TYR A 195 -12.01 13.84 -8.27
C TYR A 195 -12.93 12.75 -7.72
N ASN A 196 -12.87 11.56 -8.30
CA ASN A 196 -13.61 10.39 -7.83
C ASN A 196 -12.65 9.44 -7.11
N PHE A 197 -13.00 9.08 -5.87
CA PHE A 197 -12.22 8.20 -5.02
C PHE A 197 -13.02 6.95 -4.68
N THR A 198 -12.32 5.86 -4.37
CA THR A 198 -12.92 4.55 -4.15
C THR A 198 -12.53 3.97 -2.79
N VAL A 199 -13.48 3.39 -2.06
CA VAL A 199 -13.21 2.42 -0.99
C VAL A 199 -13.51 1.04 -1.56
N GLU A 200 -12.45 0.29 -1.85
CA GLU A 200 -12.53 -1.04 -2.42
C GLU A 200 -12.77 -2.08 -1.32
N THR A 201 -13.78 -2.92 -1.48
CA THR A 201 -14.18 -3.89 -0.45
C THR A 201 -13.22 -5.06 -0.32
N ASP A 202 -12.48 -5.40 -1.38
CA ASP A 202 -11.42 -6.40 -1.32
C ASP A 202 -10.19 -5.90 -0.55
N LEU A 203 -9.97 -4.59 -0.49
CA LEU A 203 -8.89 -3.98 0.29
C LEU A 203 -9.29 -3.72 1.73
N CYS A 204 -10.45 -3.10 1.96
CA CYS A 204 -10.83 -2.60 3.29
C CYS A 204 -11.90 -3.46 3.97
N GLY A 205 -12.73 -4.17 3.22
CA GLY A 205 -13.91 -4.87 3.74
C GLY A 205 -15.09 -3.93 4.02
N ALA A 206 -16.30 -4.43 3.82
CA ALA A 206 -17.54 -3.65 4.01
C ALA A 206 -17.87 -3.36 5.48
N ASP A 207 -17.21 -3.99 6.42
CA ASP A 207 -17.36 -3.78 7.87
C ASP A 207 -16.25 -2.91 8.48
N SER A 208 -15.32 -2.43 7.65
CA SER A 208 -14.20 -1.58 8.07
C SER A 208 -14.65 -0.18 8.54
N ASP A 209 -13.81 0.48 9.31
CA ASP A 209 -14.07 1.83 9.79
C ASP A 209 -14.12 2.85 8.64
N VAL A 210 -13.26 2.71 7.61
CA VAL A 210 -13.28 3.59 6.44
C VAL A 210 -14.58 3.43 5.64
N TYR A 211 -15.07 2.22 5.45
CA TYR A 211 -16.33 1.96 4.76
C TYR A 211 -17.50 2.64 5.47
N LYS A 212 -17.60 2.47 6.78
CA LYS A 212 -18.61 3.13 7.64
C LYS A 212 -18.47 4.66 7.65
N ALA A 213 -17.22 5.17 7.64
CA ALA A 213 -16.97 6.59 7.60
C ALA A 213 -17.49 7.21 6.29
N VAL A 214 -17.26 6.56 5.14
CA VAL A 214 -17.81 7.03 3.85
C VAL A 214 -19.34 6.97 3.82
N GLN A 215 -19.95 5.91 4.39
CA GLN A 215 -21.42 5.81 4.50
C GLN A 215 -22.04 6.92 5.37
N ALA A 216 -21.27 7.51 6.28
CA ALA A 216 -21.73 8.60 7.16
C ALA A 216 -21.52 10.00 6.57
N LEU A 217 -20.81 10.14 5.45
CA LEU A 217 -20.50 11.43 4.82
C LEU A 217 -21.76 12.17 4.40
N GLN A 218 -21.67 13.49 4.46
CA GLN A 218 -22.67 14.42 3.93
C GLN A 218 -22.04 15.25 2.82
N ILE A 219 -22.86 15.65 1.81
CA ILE A 219 -22.41 16.59 0.79
C ILE A 219 -22.03 17.91 1.47
N GLY A 220 -20.80 18.36 1.18
CA GLY A 220 -20.23 19.58 1.76
C GLY A 220 -19.29 19.33 2.95
N ASP A 221 -19.21 18.12 3.48
CA ASP A 221 -18.21 17.78 4.51
C ASP A 221 -16.80 18.08 4.00
N VAL A 222 -15.94 18.54 4.90
CA VAL A 222 -14.50 18.69 4.61
C VAL A 222 -13.76 17.56 5.31
N ILE A 223 -12.99 16.80 4.52
CA ILE A 223 -12.35 15.57 4.97
C ILE A 223 -10.87 15.53 4.66
N ASP A 224 -10.11 14.82 5.48
CA ASP A 224 -8.76 14.33 5.15
C ASP A 224 -8.84 12.84 4.85
N LEU A 225 -8.05 12.39 3.91
CA LEU A 225 -8.06 11.03 3.39
C LEU A 225 -6.65 10.46 3.32
N GLU A 226 -6.53 9.14 3.49
CA GLU A 226 -5.30 8.40 3.18
C GLU A 226 -5.67 7.14 2.39
N GLY A 227 -4.75 6.70 1.51
CA GLY A 227 -4.94 5.52 0.69
C GLY A 227 -3.81 5.32 -0.30
N PHE A 228 -4.02 4.46 -1.28
CA PHE A 228 -3.05 4.15 -2.33
C PHE A 228 -3.42 4.87 -3.62
N LEU A 229 -2.43 5.46 -4.29
CA LEU A 229 -2.64 6.18 -5.53
C LEU A 229 -2.76 5.19 -6.71
N TYR A 230 -3.85 4.43 -6.72
CA TYR A 230 -4.19 3.53 -7.81
C TYR A 230 -4.60 4.30 -9.06
N TRP A 231 -4.50 3.65 -10.22
CA TRP A 231 -4.79 4.27 -11.52
C TRP A 231 -5.79 3.44 -12.33
N TYR A 232 -6.82 4.09 -12.86
CA TYR A 232 -7.75 3.48 -13.81
C TYR A 232 -8.23 4.54 -14.81
N ASN A 233 -7.56 4.62 -15.98
CA ASN A 233 -7.76 5.68 -16.97
C ASN A 233 -7.60 7.10 -16.39
N GLY A 234 -6.80 7.24 -15.33
CA GLY A 234 -6.60 8.44 -14.53
C GLY A 234 -6.43 8.06 -13.05
N ALA A 235 -6.17 9.04 -12.20
CA ALA A 235 -6.05 8.79 -10.76
C ALA A 235 -7.39 8.27 -10.21
N ASN A 236 -7.35 7.10 -9.59
CA ASN A 236 -8.47 6.46 -8.90
C ASN A 236 -8.00 5.94 -7.53
N PRO A 237 -7.71 6.81 -6.56
CA PRO A 237 -7.16 6.41 -5.29
C PRO A 237 -8.07 5.44 -4.54
N HIS A 238 -7.46 4.35 -4.02
CA HIS A 238 -8.12 3.39 -3.14
C HIS A 238 -7.94 3.84 -1.69
N ILE A 239 -8.99 4.36 -1.10
CA ILE A 239 -8.98 5.02 0.21
C ILE A 239 -9.08 4.02 1.34
N THR A 240 -8.20 4.17 2.33
CA THR A 240 -8.12 3.31 3.52
C THR A 240 -8.42 4.05 4.83
N SER A 241 -8.49 5.39 4.80
CA SER A 241 -8.82 6.22 5.96
C SER A 241 -9.56 7.48 5.54
N VAL A 242 -10.58 7.87 6.31
CA VAL A 242 -11.36 9.10 6.16
C VAL A 242 -11.54 9.75 7.53
N VAL A 243 -11.20 11.04 7.62
CA VAL A 243 -11.39 11.85 8.84
C VAL A 243 -12.16 13.11 8.48
N VAL A 244 -13.36 13.28 9.04
CA VAL A 244 -14.18 14.50 8.91
C VAL A 244 -13.62 15.56 9.86
N LYS A 245 -13.50 16.81 9.38
CA LYS A 245 -12.95 17.96 10.12
C LYS A 245 -14.01 18.74 10.90
#